data_0c6568a1db33e6d401ad8383373ece2d
#
_entry.id   0c6568a1db33e6d401ad8383373ece2d
#
_cell.length_a   1.000
_cell.length_b   1.000
_cell.length_c   1.000
_cell.angle_alpha   90.00
_cell.angle_beta   90.00
_cell.angle_gamma   90.00
#
_symmetry.space_group_name_H-M   'P 1'
#
loop_
_entity.id
_entity.type
_entity.pdbx_description
1 polymer ?
#
loop_
_entity_poly.entity_id
_entity_poly.type
_entity_poly.pdbx_seq_one_letter_code
_entity_poly.pdbx_strand_id
1 'polypeptide(L)'
;MWFFIVAIIVLVLFFFIRNLYGEDLRQYDSTDLSATFYRPTPSYKYPQALELIESIQEPIDFIKPNKYLYALRKNIDRLGDVELESDIIPVSTNFQGHAIQGEWVLSKHCDVNKRLLYIHGGGFAVGSAKSHRVVTDRLSRELGAAVFSVNYDMIPDGRRKQGILDCRNAYQWLLANNPTEEKECHHIYVAGDSAGGNLTLSLIGWLKLQQIRQVDAAIAICPCIDSTFSYDSLSYNAKTDFLLNPFMGKFHRFPRFILLIWVSILFRINPRDPQISPVFANLSGLPPILIHASDTEMMVDDSRRYTNKACAQGSDVRLQTWSNMLHVWHLFDLDEADEAYAEIREFVQQCDDKLEQAAS
;
A
#
# COMPACT_ATOMS: atom_id res chain seq x y z
N MET A 1 -7.43 48.15 -15.10
CA MET A 1 -6.62 47.58 -13.99
C MET A 1 -7.24 46.32 -13.40
N TRP A 2 -8.48 46.32 -12.90
CA TRP A 2 -9.14 45.15 -12.32
C TRP A 2 -9.24 43.93 -13.27
N PHE A 3 -9.60 44.14 -14.55
CA PHE A 3 -9.66 43.07 -15.55
C PHE A 3 -8.32 42.36 -15.75
N PHE A 4 -7.20 43.09 -15.75
CA PHE A 4 -5.88 42.52 -15.89
C PHE A 4 -5.49 41.68 -14.64
N ILE A 5 -5.83 42.16 -13.44
CA ILE A 5 -5.57 41.41 -12.20
C ILE A 5 -6.38 40.11 -12.18
N VAL A 6 -7.67 40.17 -12.51
CA VAL A 6 -8.53 39.00 -12.59
C VAL A 6 -8.01 38.01 -13.64
N ALA A 7 -7.64 38.50 -14.83
CA ALA A 7 -7.07 37.64 -15.88
C ALA A 7 -5.77 36.93 -15.44
N ILE A 8 -4.88 37.65 -14.75
CA ILE A 8 -3.66 37.07 -14.19
C ILE A 8 -3.99 35.99 -13.14
N ILE A 9 -4.91 36.26 -12.22
CA ILE A 9 -5.32 35.28 -11.19
C ILE A 9 -5.91 34.05 -11.85
N VAL A 10 -6.79 34.19 -12.84
CA VAL A 10 -7.39 33.06 -13.57
C VAL A 10 -6.29 32.25 -14.29
N LEU A 11 -5.35 32.93 -14.94
CA LEU A 11 -4.24 32.28 -15.62
C LEU A 11 -3.33 31.48 -14.64
N VAL A 12 -2.98 32.08 -13.51
CA VAL A 12 -2.20 31.45 -12.46
C VAL A 12 -2.92 30.23 -11.90
N LEU A 13 -4.23 30.37 -11.60
CA LEU A 13 -5.04 29.26 -11.14
C LEU A 13 -5.15 28.14 -12.18
N PHE A 14 -5.31 28.49 -13.45
CA PHE A 14 -5.35 27.53 -14.55
C PHE A 14 -4.04 26.73 -14.63
N PHE A 15 -2.89 27.40 -14.63
CA PHE A 15 -1.60 26.72 -14.66
C PHE A 15 -1.34 25.90 -13.38
N PHE A 16 -1.74 26.42 -12.22
CA PHE A 16 -1.64 25.70 -10.97
C PHE A 16 -2.46 24.41 -11.02
N ILE A 17 -3.75 24.48 -11.36
CA ILE A 17 -4.62 23.32 -11.46
C ILE A 17 -4.09 22.34 -12.51
N ARG A 18 -3.70 22.82 -13.70
CA ARG A 18 -3.11 21.97 -14.75
C ARG A 18 -1.88 21.22 -14.26
N ASN A 19 -1.07 21.86 -13.41
CA ASN A 19 0.12 21.22 -12.83
C ASN A 19 -0.21 20.09 -11.85
N LEU A 20 -1.43 19.98 -11.34
CA LEU A 20 -1.86 18.92 -10.44
C LEU A 20 -2.35 17.65 -11.17
N TYR A 21 -2.71 17.73 -12.45
CA TYR A 21 -3.34 16.60 -13.17
C TYR A 21 -2.38 15.46 -13.53
N GLY A 22 -1.09 15.76 -13.74
CA GLY A 22 -0.14 14.75 -14.21
C GLY A 22 -0.28 14.43 -15.70
N GLU A 23 0.35 13.34 -16.14
CA GLU A 23 0.20 12.79 -17.48
C GLU A 23 -1.16 12.08 -17.65
N ASP A 24 -1.58 11.88 -18.91
CA ASP A 24 -2.78 11.09 -19.21
C ASP A 24 -2.46 9.60 -19.08
N LEU A 25 -3.01 8.96 -18.06
CA LEU A 25 -2.80 7.54 -17.78
C LEU A 25 -3.75 6.63 -18.55
N ARG A 26 -4.73 7.15 -19.31
CA ARG A 26 -5.71 6.33 -20.05
C ARG A 26 -5.08 5.41 -21.10
N GLN A 27 -3.89 5.75 -21.61
CA GLN A 27 -3.13 4.87 -22.49
C GLN A 27 -2.76 3.53 -21.84
N TYR A 28 -2.82 3.43 -20.51
CA TYR A 28 -2.55 2.23 -19.73
C TYR A 28 -3.81 1.52 -19.23
N ASP A 29 -4.99 1.90 -19.70
CA ASP A 29 -6.27 1.25 -19.36
C ASP A 29 -6.49 -0.06 -20.14
N SER A 30 -5.64 -0.38 -21.12
CA SER A 30 -5.73 -1.63 -21.87
C SER A 30 -5.59 -2.85 -20.96
N THR A 31 -6.45 -3.85 -21.19
CA THR A 31 -6.43 -5.13 -20.47
C THR A 31 -5.41 -6.13 -21.04
N ASP A 32 -4.72 -5.78 -22.12
CA ASP A 32 -3.92 -6.72 -22.94
C ASP A 32 -2.52 -7.03 -22.37
N LEU A 33 -2.09 -6.32 -21.33
CA LEU A 33 -0.76 -6.49 -20.76
C LEU A 33 -0.84 -7.10 -19.35
N SER A 34 -0.49 -8.38 -19.27
CA SER A 34 -0.07 -9.09 -18.02
C SER A 34 -1.06 -9.22 -16.86
N ALA A 35 -2.34 -8.92 -17.02
CA ALA A 35 -3.32 -9.22 -15.97
C ALA A 35 -3.58 -10.74 -15.91
N THR A 36 -3.01 -11.41 -14.93
CA THR A 36 -3.42 -12.77 -14.60
C THR A 36 -4.76 -12.64 -13.85
N PHE A 37 -5.84 -13.07 -14.51
CA PHE A 37 -7.14 -13.13 -13.85
C PHE A 37 -7.18 -14.39 -13.00
N TYR A 38 -7.34 -14.21 -11.70
CA TYR A 38 -7.67 -15.33 -10.85
C TYR A 38 -9.09 -15.81 -11.15
N ARG A 39 -9.35 -17.12 -11.01
CA ARG A 39 -10.65 -17.73 -11.34
C ARG A 39 -11.79 -17.00 -10.61
N PRO A 40 -12.93 -16.82 -11.29
CA PRO A 40 -14.10 -16.22 -10.67
C PRO A 40 -14.53 -17.01 -9.44
N THR A 41 -14.51 -16.39 -8.28
CA THR A 41 -15.15 -16.93 -7.09
C THR A 41 -16.64 -16.66 -7.20
N PRO A 42 -17.52 -17.61 -6.83
CA PRO A 42 -18.95 -17.34 -6.78
C PRO A 42 -19.23 -16.10 -5.93
N SER A 43 -20.08 -15.21 -6.42
CA SER A 43 -20.54 -14.06 -5.64
C SER A 43 -21.22 -14.55 -4.38
N TYR A 44 -20.55 -14.52 -3.26
CA TYR A 44 -21.14 -14.78 -1.97
C TYR A 44 -20.86 -13.65 -0.99
N LYS A 45 -21.74 -13.56 -0.04
CA LYS A 45 -21.61 -12.57 1.01
C LYS A 45 -20.59 -13.10 2.02
N TYR A 46 -19.67 -12.25 2.44
CA TYR A 46 -18.72 -12.51 3.53
C TYR A 46 -19.30 -11.99 4.85
N PRO A 47 -20.30 -12.66 5.46
CA PRO A 47 -21.03 -12.08 6.59
C PRO A 47 -20.14 -11.77 7.77
N GLN A 48 -19.21 -12.66 8.09
CA GLN A 48 -18.28 -12.48 9.22
C GLN A 48 -17.32 -11.31 9.00
N ALA A 49 -16.77 -11.18 7.78
CA ALA A 49 -15.90 -10.07 7.43
C ALA A 49 -16.66 -8.73 7.43
N LEU A 50 -17.92 -8.72 6.94
CA LEU A 50 -18.77 -7.54 6.96
C LEU A 50 -19.15 -7.14 8.39
N GLU A 51 -19.50 -8.09 9.26
CA GLU A 51 -19.77 -7.84 10.69
C GLU A 51 -18.54 -7.27 11.39
N LEU A 52 -17.34 -7.78 11.06
CA LEU A 52 -16.09 -7.25 11.59
C LEU A 52 -15.85 -5.81 11.13
N ILE A 53 -16.05 -5.52 9.84
CA ILE A 53 -15.94 -4.16 9.29
C ILE A 53 -16.93 -3.22 9.98
N GLU A 54 -18.18 -3.64 10.15
CA GLU A 54 -19.20 -2.84 10.86
C GLU A 54 -18.82 -2.59 12.32
N SER A 55 -18.24 -3.58 12.99
CA SER A 55 -17.84 -3.48 14.40
C SER A 55 -16.72 -2.47 14.67
N ILE A 56 -15.87 -2.21 13.68
CA ILE A 56 -14.77 -1.24 13.79
C ILE A 56 -15.16 0.16 13.29
N GLN A 57 -16.27 0.28 12.54
CA GLN A 57 -16.74 1.57 12.05
C GLN A 57 -17.26 2.43 13.21
N GLU A 58 -16.94 3.72 13.13
CA GLU A 58 -17.45 4.73 14.05
C GLU A 58 -18.32 5.71 13.25
N PRO A 59 -19.39 6.26 13.85
CA PRO A 59 -20.13 7.33 13.19
C PRO A 59 -19.22 8.54 12.91
N ILE A 60 -19.21 9.01 11.67
CA ILE A 60 -18.38 10.14 11.27
C ILE A 60 -18.81 11.40 12.00
N ASP A 61 -17.94 11.93 12.85
CA ASP A 61 -18.15 13.19 13.57
C ASP A 61 -17.43 14.33 12.82
N PHE A 62 -18.17 15.05 12.00
CA PHE A 62 -17.64 16.21 11.26
C PHE A 62 -17.30 17.40 12.15
N ILE A 63 -17.85 17.44 13.39
CA ILE A 63 -17.60 18.53 14.35
C ILE A 63 -16.28 18.28 15.09
N LYS A 64 -15.97 17.01 15.37
CA LYS A 64 -14.76 16.58 16.10
C LYS A 64 -14.02 15.49 15.33
N PRO A 65 -13.49 15.79 14.13
CA PRO A 65 -12.90 14.78 13.25
C PRO A 65 -11.72 14.04 13.89
N ASN A 66 -10.92 14.70 14.73
CA ASN A 66 -9.81 14.04 15.42
C ASN A 66 -10.31 13.02 16.45
N LYS A 67 -11.39 13.33 17.20
CA LYS A 67 -11.97 12.37 18.15
C LYS A 67 -12.46 11.11 17.44
N TYR A 68 -13.15 11.29 16.32
CA TYR A 68 -13.59 10.20 15.46
C TYR A 68 -12.39 9.35 15.01
N LEU A 69 -11.35 9.99 14.49
CA LEU A 69 -10.17 9.31 13.97
C LEU A 69 -9.43 8.48 15.05
N TYR A 70 -9.27 9.03 16.25
CA TYR A 70 -8.62 8.30 17.35
C TYR A 70 -9.45 7.12 17.85
N ALA A 71 -10.79 7.26 17.88
CA ALA A 71 -11.68 6.14 18.19
C ALA A 71 -11.57 5.03 17.13
N LEU A 72 -11.56 5.41 15.86
CA LEU A 72 -11.38 4.47 14.74
C LEU A 72 -10.04 3.74 14.83
N ARG A 73 -8.93 4.44 15.11
CA ARG A 73 -7.61 3.81 15.32
C ARG A 73 -7.66 2.74 16.41
N LYS A 74 -8.25 3.10 17.56
CA LYS A 74 -8.38 2.16 18.68
C LYS A 74 -9.22 0.94 18.33
N ASN A 75 -10.27 1.10 17.53
CA ASN A 75 -11.12 -0.01 17.12
C ASN A 75 -10.39 -0.90 16.12
N ILE A 76 -9.69 -0.32 15.15
CA ILE A 76 -8.88 -1.06 14.16
C ILE A 76 -7.76 -1.83 14.86
N ASP A 77 -7.12 -1.29 15.90
CA ASP A 77 -6.08 -1.99 16.65
C ASP A 77 -6.58 -3.29 17.33
N ARG A 78 -7.90 -3.44 17.54
CA ARG A 78 -8.49 -4.69 18.05
C ARG A 78 -8.40 -5.84 17.06
N LEU A 79 -8.23 -5.57 15.76
CA LEU A 79 -8.01 -6.61 14.76
C LEU A 79 -6.73 -7.42 15.07
N GLY A 80 -5.78 -6.84 15.79
CA GLY A 80 -4.57 -7.52 16.23
C GLY A 80 -4.68 -8.22 17.58
N ASP A 81 -5.85 -8.17 18.24
CA ASP A 81 -6.11 -8.88 19.50
C ASP A 81 -6.59 -10.33 19.23
N VAL A 82 -5.80 -11.07 18.47
CA VAL A 82 -6.06 -12.46 18.06
C VAL A 82 -4.92 -13.37 18.52
N GLU A 83 -5.19 -14.67 18.59
CA GLU A 83 -4.14 -15.66 18.84
C GLU A 83 -3.26 -15.78 17.59
N LEU A 84 -1.95 -15.69 17.78
CA LEU A 84 -0.94 -15.72 16.72
C LEU A 84 -0.05 -16.92 16.89
N GLU A 85 0.47 -17.44 15.79
CA GLU A 85 1.45 -18.53 15.81
C GLU A 85 2.91 -18.03 15.91
N SER A 86 3.11 -16.74 15.63
CA SER A 86 4.43 -16.08 15.65
C SER A 86 4.67 -15.32 16.96
N ASP A 87 5.93 -15.20 17.34
CA ASP A 87 6.39 -14.36 18.44
C ASP A 87 6.40 -12.89 18.00
N ILE A 88 5.97 -12.00 18.89
CA ILE A 88 5.94 -10.55 18.66
C ILE A 88 6.98 -9.88 19.55
N ILE A 89 7.94 -9.17 18.93
CA ILE A 89 8.98 -8.44 19.64
C ILE A 89 8.87 -6.94 19.31
N PRO A 90 8.37 -6.11 20.23
CA PRO A 90 8.29 -4.66 20.00
C PRO A 90 9.68 -4.04 19.78
N VAL A 91 9.75 -3.08 18.85
CA VAL A 91 10.96 -2.32 18.55
C VAL A 91 10.71 -0.83 18.74
N SER A 92 11.57 -0.20 19.53
CA SER A 92 11.65 1.25 19.68
C SER A 92 13.12 1.63 19.77
N THR A 93 13.68 2.13 18.69
CA THR A 93 15.11 2.44 18.60
C THR A 93 15.35 3.70 17.77
N ASN A 94 16.61 4.12 17.62
CA ASN A 94 17.01 5.23 16.77
C ASN A 94 18.05 4.75 15.75
N PHE A 95 17.84 5.15 14.51
CA PHE A 95 18.76 4.88 13.42
C PHE A 95 19.10 6.17 12.68
N GLN A 96 20.35 6.57 12.68
CA GLN A 96 20.84 7.80 12.04
C GLN A 96 20.07 9.08 12.43
N GLY A 97 19.64 9.17 13.70
CA GLY A 97 18.86 10.31 14.20
C GLY A 97 17.34 10.22 13.95
N HIS A 98 16.86 9.11 13.37
CA HIS A 98 15.45 8.87 13.13
C HIS A 98 14.91 7.77 14.02
N ALA A 99 13.72 7.98 14.61
CA ALA A 99 13.05 6.96 15.39
C ALA A 99 12.57 5.82 14.49
N ILE A 100 12.86 4.58 14.90
CA ILE A 100 12.32 3.36 14.28
C ILE A 100 11.40 2.74 15.31
N GLN A 101 10.13 2.64 14.96
CA GLN A 101 9.08 2.05 15.79
C GLN A 101 8.33 0.97 15.01
N GLY A 102 7.98 -0.10 15.67
CA GLY A 102 7.28 -1.23 15.05
C GLY A 102 7.41 -2.48 15.89
N GLU A 103 7.26 -3.61 15.24
CA GLU A 103 7.44 -4.91 15.87
C GLU A 103 8.01 -5.93 14.89
N TRP A 104 8.84 -6.81 15.39
CA TRP A 104 9.17 -8.05 14.71
C TRP A 104 8.05 -9.07 14.93
N VAL A 105 7.76 -9.81 13.88
CA VAL A 105 6.84 -10.95 13.87
C VAL A 105 7.62 -12.15 13.36
N LEU A 106 7.82 -13.14 14.22
CA LEU A 106 8.75 -14.25 14.01
C LEU A 106 8.00 -15.58 14.12
N SER A 107 7.77 -16.23 13.00
CA SER A 107 7.27 -17.61 13.02
C SER A 107 8.35 -18.57 13.53
N LYS A 108 7.94 -19.73 14.07
CA LYS A 108 8.83 -20.71 14.74
C LYS A 108 10.04 -21.15 13.91
N HIS A 109 9.94 -21.10 12.60
CA HIS A 109 10.96 -21.58 11.66
C HIS A 109 11.43 -20.50 10.68
N CYS A 110 11.20 -19.22 11.00
CA CYS A 110 11.66 -18.14 10.12
C CYS A 110 13.20 -18.06 10.12
N ASP A 111 13.74 -17.82 8.94
CA ASP A 111 15.14 -17.44 8.77
C ASP A 111 15.27 -15.92 8.99
N VAL A 112 16.00 -15.52 10.03
CA VAL A 112 16.21 -14.11 10.37
C VAL A 112 17.08 -13.38 9.34
N ASN A 113 17.73 -14.09 8.43
CA ASN A 113 18.50 -13.55 7.31
C ASN A 113 17.62 -13.32 6.07
N LYS A 114 16.40 -13.86 6.06
CA LYS A 114 15.30 -13.48 5.17
C LYS A 114 14.43 -12.45 5.88
N ARG A 115 14.36 -11.23 5.38
CA ARG A 115 13.65 -10.13 6.07
C ARG A 115 12.57 -9.56 5.19
N LEU A 116 11.44 -9.25 5.78
CA LEU A 116 10.36 -8.55 5.11
C LEU A 116 10.01 -7.29 5.89
N LEU A 117 10.04 -6.13 5.22
CA LEU A 117 9.44 -4.90 5.74
C LEU A 117 7.96 -4.92 5.38
N TYR A 118 7.08 -4.92 6.39
CA TYR A 118 5.66 -4.75 6.18
C TYR A 118 5.21 -3.32 6.51
N ILE A 119 4.48 -2.70 5.59
CA ILE A 119 3.96 -1.35 5.70
C ILE A 119 2.44 -1.42 5.69
N HIS A 120 1.81 -1.14 6.83
CA HIS A 120 0.38 -1.29 7.01
C HIS A 120 -0.45 -0.29 6.22
N GLY A 121 -1.69 -0.68 5.89
CA GLY A 121 -2.70 0.18 5.27
C GLY A 121 -3.38 1.14 6.24
N GLY A 122 -4.56 1.62 5.83
CA GLY A 122 -5.40 2.50 6.65
C GLY A 122 -5.43 3.96 6.21
N GLY A 123 -5.32 4.23 4.89
CA GLY A 123 -5.51 5.56 4.32
C GLY A 123 -4.53 6.62 4.82
N PHE A 124 -3.35 6.22 5.28
CA PHE A 124 -2.31 7.07 5.91
C PHE A 124 -2.75 7.75 7.21
N ALA A 125 -3.88 7.36 7.78
CA ALA A 125 -4.52 8.01 8.91
C ALA A 125 -4.86 7.07 10.06
N VAL A 126 -5.02 5.79 9.78
CA VAL A 126 -5.35 4.74 10.77
C VAL A 126 -4.49 3.50 10.51
N GLY A 127 -4.64 2.48 11.36
CA GLY A 127 -3.83 1.26 11.31
C GLY A 127 -2.56 1.37 12.14
N SER A 128 -1.90 0.24 12.32
CA SER A 128 -0.65 0.10 13.06
C SER A 128 -0.02 -1.27 12.76
N ALA A 129 1.21 -1.49 13.20
CA ALA A 129 1.80 -2.82 13.21
C ALA A 129 0.86 -3.83 13.92
N LYS A 130 0.29 -3.43 15.06
CA LYS A 130 -0.63 -4.28 15.82
C LYS A 130 -1.87 -4.67 15.03
N SER A 131 -2.54 -3.73 14.37
CA SER A 131 -3.80 -4.01 13.65
C SER A 131 -3.62 -4.96 12.46
N HIS A 132 -2.38 -5.10 11.94
CA HIS A 132 -2.07 -5.95 10.80
C HIS A 132 -1.32 -7.24 11.18
N ARG A 133 -1.35 -7.63 12.47
CA ARG A 133 -0.70 -8.85 12.95
C ARG A 133 -1.18 -10.12 12.25
N VAL A 134 -2.47 -10.20 11.90
CA VAL A 134 -3.00 -11.32 11.13
C VAL A 134 -2.22 -11.50 9.81
N VAL A 135 -1.98 -10.40 9.10
CA VAL A 135 -1.24 -10.42 7.83
C VAL A 135 0.25 -10.73 8.06
N THR A 136 0.87 -10.07 9.03
CA THR A 136 2.31 -10.20 9.27
C THR A 136 2.69 -11.56 9.87
N ASP A 137 1.83 -12.15 10.72
CA ASP A 137 1.96 -13.52 11.19
C ASP A 137 1.90 -14.50 10.02
N ARG A 138 0.89 -14.33 9.15
CA ARG A 138 0.75 -15.21 7.99
C ARG A 138 1.93 -15.06 7.03
N LEU A 139 2.39 -13.85 6.72
CA LEU A 139 3.55 -13.63 5.86
C LEU A 139 4.83 -14.22 6.46
N SER A 140 5.04 -14.11 7.79
CA SER A 140 6.20 -14.73 8.43
C SER A 140 6.20 -16.26 8.27
N ARG A 141 5.04 -16.88 8.41
CA ARG A 141 4.89 -18.35 8.25
C ARG A 141 5.04 -18.80 6.80
N GLU A 142 4.35 -18.14 5.87
CA GLU A 142 4.35 -18.53 4.47
C GLU A 142 5.70 -18.32 3.78
N LEU A 143 6.43 -17.26 4.14
CA LEU A 143 7.72 -16.94 3.53
C LEU A 143 8.91 -17.47 4.33
N GLY A 144 8.69 -17.96 5.55
CA GLY A 144 9.78 -18.34 6.45
C GLY A 144 10.73 -17.19 6.73
N ALA A 145 10.21 -15.94 6.78
CA ALA A 145 10.99 -14.72 6.91
C ALA A 145 10.68 -13.99 8.23
N ALA A 146 11.68 -13.29 8.78
CA ALA A 146 11.46 -12.36 9.86
C ALA A 146 10.75 -11.10 9.31
N VAL A 147 9.54 -10.84 9.76
CA VAL A 147 8.75 -9.67 9.32
C VAL A 147 8.93 -8.53 10.29
N PHE A 148 9.36 -7.36 9.82
CA PHE A 148 9.35 -6.12 10.57
C PHE A 148 8.16 -5.27 10.12
N SER A 149 7.18 -5.11 10.99
CA SER A 149 6.00 -4.26 10.76
C SER A 149 6.25 -2.88 11.33
N VAL A 150 6.38 -1.87 10.46
CA VAL A 150 6.74 -0.51 10.87
C VAL A 150 5.50 0.30 11.28
N ASN A 151 5.62 1.05 12.39
CA ASN A 151 4.70 2.13 12.75
C ASN A 151 5.25 3.45 12.21
N TYR A 152 4.70 3.91 11.09
CA TYR A 152 5.07 5.17 10.46
C TYR A 152 4.15 6.31 10.89
N ASP A 153 4.63 7.55 10.81
CA ASP A 153 3.85 8.76 11.13
C ASP A 153 2.63 8.90 10.20
N MET A 154 1.46 9.05 10.81
CA MET A 154 0.19 9.18 10.11
C MET A 154 -0.40 10.58 10.25
N ILE A 155 -1.21 10.98 9.28
CA ILE A 155 -2.00 12.22 9.35
C ILE A 155 -3.17 12.01 10.35
N PRO A 156 -3.62 13.06 11.04
CA PRO A 156 -3.13 14.45 11.04
C PRO A 156 -1.97 14.72 12.00
N ASP A 157 -1.56 13.76 12.84
CA ASP A 157 -0.53 13.97 13.88
C ASP A 157 0.83 14.25 13.26
N GLY A 158 1.20 13.45 12.25
CA GLY A 158 2.35 13.65 11.40
C GLY A 158 2.00 14.25 10.04
N ARG A 159 3.01 14.41 9.20
CA ARG A 159 2.84 14.80 7.79
C ARG A 159 3.02 13.59 6.89
N ARG A 160 2.32 13.55 5.76
CA ARG A 160 2.49 12.48 4.76
C ARG A 160 3.97 12.23 4.39
N LYS A 161 4.76 13.32 4.29
CA LYS A 161 6.20 13.24 4.01
C LYS A 161 6.98 12.54 5.13
N GLN A 162 6.58 12.69 6.39
CA GLN A 162 7.25 12.03 7.50
C GLN A 162 7.03 10.52 7.43
N GLY A 163 5.78 10.06 7.26
CA GLY A 163 5.51 8.62 7.10
C GLY A 163 6.27 7.97 5.93
N ILE A 164 6.49 8.71 4.83
CA ILE A 164 7.35 8.25 3.73
C ILE A 164 8.80 8.09 4.20
N LEU A 165 9.31 9.06 4.95
CA LEU A 165 10.68 9.02 5.49
C LEU A 165 10.85 7.89 6.50
N ASP A 166 9.86 7.65 7.34
CA ASP A 166 9.90 6.57 8.34
C ASP A 166 10.01 5.20 7.68
N CYS A 167 9.24 4.95 6.60
CA CYS A 167 9.35 3.72 5.82
C CYS A 167 10.72 3.56 5.17
N ARG A 168 11.32 4.65 4.64
CA ARG A 168 12.67 4.64 4.05
C ARG A 168 13.75 4.36 5.08
N ASN A 169 13.63 4.97 6.26
CA ASN A 169 14.57 4.75 7.37
C ASN A 169 14.42 3.34 7.95
N ALA A 170 13.19 2.85 8.08
CA ALA A 170 12.92 1.48 8.51
C ALA A 170 13.54 0.46 7.55
N TYR A 171 13.45 0.67 6.24
CA TYR A 171 14.10 -0.20 5.25
C TYR A 171 15.63 -0.20 5.39
N GLN A 172 16.23 0.99 5.49
CA GLN A 172 17.68 1.09 5.66
C GLN A 172 18.17 0.49 6.99
N TRP A 173 17.39 0.65 8.06
CA TRP A 173 17.63 0.01 9.34
C TRP A 173 17.53 -1.51 9.22
N LEU A 174 16.52 -2.01 8.51
CA LEU A 174 16.29 -3.44 8.31
C LEU A 174 17.43 -4.14 7.56
N LEU A 175 18.12 -3.45 6.64
CA LEU A 175 19.30 -4.00 5.95
C LEU A 175 20.43 -4.37 6.92
N ALA A 176 20.57 -3.63 8.01
CA ALA A 176 21.67 -3.77 8.97
C ALA A 176 21.27 -4.43 10.30
N ASN A 177 19.98 -4.70 10.50
CA ASN A 177 19.46 -5.17 11.78
C ASN A 177 18.46 -6.31 11.60
N ASN A 178 18.51 -7.27 12.50
CA ASN A 178 17.54 -8.35 12.63
C ASN A 178 17.19 -8.55 14.12
N PRO A 179 16.29 -9.47 14.48
CA PRO A 179 15.91 -9.71 15.88
C PRO A 179 16.99 -10.43 16.70
N THR A 180 18.09 -10.87 16.08
CA THR A 180 19.24 -11.50 16.72
C THR A 180 20.49 -10.65 16.54
N GLU A 181 21.66 -11.12 16.99
CA GLU A 181 22.93 -10.41 16.79
C GLU A 181 23.54 -10.63 15.40
N GLU A 182 23.01 -11.55 14.62
CA GLU A 182 23.46 -11.81 13.24
C GLU A 182 23.08 -10.65 12.32
N LYS A 183 24.05 -10.18 11.53
CA LYS A 183 23.85 -8.97 10.69
C LYS A 183 23.64 -9.26 9.21
N GLU A 184 23.87 -10.49 8.77
CA GLU A 184 23.69 -10.84 7.37
C GLU A 184 22.22 -10.72 6.96
N CYS A 185 21.99 -10.20 5.76
CA CYS A 185 20.68 -10.11 5.13
C CYS A 185 20.80 -10.73 3.75
N HIS A 186 20.40 -12.00 3.64
CA HIS A 186 20.48 -12.73 2.38
C HIS A 186 19.38 -12.28 1.44
N HIS A 187 18.14 -12.33 1.91
CA HIS A 187 16.96 -11.88 1.16
C HIS A 187 16.25 -10.75 1.88
N ILE A 188 15.76 -9.80 1.09
CA ILE A 188 14.97 -8.69 1.61
C ILE A 188 13.75 -8.43 0.72
N TYR A 189 12.58 -8.40 1.35
CA TYR A 189 11.31 -8.16 0.70
C TYR A 189 10.64 -6.93 1.29
N VAL A 190 9.67 -6.37 0.55
CA VAL A 190 8.77 -5.36 1.06
C VAL A 190 7.33 -5.71 0.69
N ALA A 191 6.43 -5.58 1.65
CA ALA A 191 5.01 -5.78 1.42
C ALA A 191 4.19 -4.68 2.08
N GLY A 192 3.00 -4.44 1.55
CA GLY A 192 2.05 -3.53 2.18
C GLY A 192 0.70 -3.55 1.49
N ASP A 193 -0.31 -3.17 2.24
CA ASP A 193 -1.70 -3.16 1.78
C ASP A 193 -2.24 -1.74 1.65
N SER A 194 -3.13 -1.49 0.70
CA SER A 194 -3.83 -0.22 0.53
C SER A 194 -2.87 0.99 0.50
N ALA A 195 -2.93 1.85 1.49
CA ALA A 195 -1.99 2.96 1.72
C ALA A 195 -0.55 2.47 1.92
N GLY A 196 -0.35 1.33 2.58
CA GLY A 196 0.94 0.67 2.73
C GLY A 196 1.46 0.12 1.40
N GLY A 197 0.58 -0.38 0.55
CA GLY A 197 0.92 -0.75 -0.84
C GLY A 197 1.42 0.44 -1.66
N ASN A 198 0.84 1.62 -1.48
CA ASN A 198 1.37 2.88 -2.04
C ASN A 198 2.79 3.16 -1.55
N LEU A 199 3.01 3.07 -0.22
CA LEU A 199 4.32 3.30 0.39
C LEU A 199 5.36 2.28 -0.07
N THR A 200 4.97 1.01 -0.26
CA THR A 200 5.78 -0.07 -0.83
C THR A 200 6.26 0.30 -2.24
N LEU A 201 5.34 0.65 -3.14
CA LEU A 201 5.68 1.02 -4.52
C LEU A 201 6.48 2.33 -4.61
N SER A 202 6.20 3.29 -3.72
CA SER A 202 6.99 4.52 -3.60
C SER A 202 8.41 4.24 -3.09
N LEU A 203 8.55 3.32 -2.12
CA LEU A 203 9.84 2.94 -1.54
C LEU A 203 10.76 2.31 -2.60
N ILE A 204 10.30 1.32 -3.34
CA ILE A 204 11.14 0.66 -4.36
C ILE A 204 11.58 1.61 -5.48
N GLY A 205 10.71 2.55 -5.88
CA GLY A 205 11.07 3.61 -6.81
C GLY A 205 12.15 4.55 -6.24
N TRP A 206 12.05 4.89 -4.96
CA TRP A 206 13.06 5.70 -4.27
C TRP A 206 14.39 4.96 -4.10
N LEU A 207 14.38 3.67 -3.73
CA LEU A 207 15.60 2.85 -3.61
C LEU A 207 16.38 2.84 -4.94
N LYS A 208 15.68 2.67 -6.05
CA LYS A 208 16.26 2.75 -7.40
C LYS A 208 16.93 4.10 -7.66
N LEU A 209 16.23 5.20 -7.36
CA LEU A 209 16.75 6.56 -7.57
C LEU A 209 18.00 6.86 -6.71
N GLN A 210 18.05 6.32 -5.50
CA GLN A 210 19.16 6.51 -4.57
C GLN A 210 20.28 5.48 -4.73
N GLN A 211 20.12 4.50 -5.63
CA GLN A 211 21.07 3.40 -5.82
C GLN A 211 21.34 2.60 -4.52
N ILE A 212 20.34 2.51 -3.67
CA ILE A 212 20.37 1.67 -2.46
C ILE A 212 20.03 0.24 -2.88
N ARG A 213 20.55 -0.79 -2.13
CA ARG A 213 20.18 -2.19 -2.34
C ARG A 213 18.68 -2.30 -2.54
N GLN A 214 18.27 -2.87 -3.67
CA GLN A 214 16.87 -3.09 -4.01
C GLN A 214 16.35 -4.31 -3.26
N VAL A 215 15.03 -4.40 -3.14
CA VAL A 215 14.37 -5.61 -2.63
C VAL A 215 14.44 -6.72 -3.66
N ASP A 216 14.43 -7.96 -3.19
CA ASP A 216 14.43 -9.16 -4.02
C ASP A 216 13.02 -9.45 -4.58
N ALA A 217 11.98 -9.06 -3.84
CA ALA A 217 10.59 -9.05 -4.29
C ALA A 217 9.77 -7.97 -3.55
N ALA A 218 8.76 -7.42 -4.22
CA ALA A 218 7.80 -6.49 -3.64
C ALA A 218 6.36 -7.01 -3.80
N ILE A 219 5.54 -6.87 -2.76
CA ILE A 219 4.14 -7.29 -2.74
C ILE A 219 3.26 -6.09 -2.39
N ALA A 220 2.31 -5.76 -3.26
CA ALA A 220 1.36 -4.68 -3.03
C ALA A 220 -0.08 -5.21 -3.05
N ILE A 221 -0.75 -5.17 -1.91
CA ILE A 221 -2.10 -5.70 -1.73
C ILE A 221 -3.09 -4.55 -1.85
N CYS A 222 -3.97 -4.57 -2.84
CA CYS A 222 -4.99 -3.55 -3.08
C CYS A 222 -4.44 -2.11 -3.01
N PRO A 223 -3.32 -1.78 -3.67
CA PRO A 223 -2.59 -0.54 -3.43
C PRO A 223 -3.35 0.70 -3.94
N CYS A 224 -3.27 1.79 -3.16
CA CYS A 224 -3.72 3.12 -3.58
C CYS A 224 -2.59 3.84 -4.34
N ILE A 225 -2.58 3.83 -5.67
CA ILE A 225 -1.40 4.19 -6.46
C ILE A 225 -1.46 5.61 -7.03
N ASP A 226 -2.66 6.10 -7.41
CA ASP A 226 -2.88 7.41 -8.03
C ASP A 226 -3.69 8.36 -7.14
N SER A 227 -3.01 9.22 -6.40
CA SER A 227 -3.65 10.29 -5.59
C SER A 227 -4.29 11.40 -6.44
N THR A 228 -4.26 11.29 -7.77
CA THR A 228 -4.96 12.22 -8.67
C THR A 228 -6.38 11.77 -9.00
N PHE A 229 -6.79 10.58 -8.52
CA PHE A 229 -8.13 10.01 -8.73
C PHE A 229 -8.56 10.02 -10.20
N SER A 230 -7.67 9.56 -11.10
CA SER A 230 -7.91 9.63 -12.55
C SER A 230 -8.55 8.36 -13.13
N TYR A 231 -8.83 7.36 -12.32
CA TYR A 231 -9.32 6.04 -12.69
C TYR A 231 -10.85 5.93 -12.55
N ASP A 232 -11.46 5.14 -13.45
CA ASP A 232 -12.91 5.04 -13.58
C ASP A 232 -13.54 4.09 -12.53
N SER A 233 -12.77 3.12 -12.00
CA SER A 233 -13.22 2.23 -10.93
C SER A 233 -13.66 2.96 -9.66
N LEU A 234 -13.14 4.16 -9.41
CA LEU A 234 -13.63 5.05 -8.36
C LEU A 234 -15.15 5.30 -8.45
N SER A 235 -15.71 5.26 -9.65
CA SER A 235 -17.13 5.48 -9.93
C SER A 235 -17.90 4.17 -10.04
N TYR A 236 -17.45 3.24 -10.90
CA TYR A 236 -18.25 2.05 -11.19
C TYR A 236 -18.25 1.03 -10.05
N ASN A 237 -17.18 0.98 -9.24
CA ASN A 237 -17.08 0.13 -8.04
C ASN A 237 -17.48 0.83 -6.73
N ALA A 238 -17.98 2.06 -6.79
CA ALA A 238 -18.37 2.81 -5.59
C ALA A 238 -19.43 2.10 -4.73
N LYS A 239 -20.23 1.19 -5.30
CA LYS A 239 -21.28 0.45 -4.56
C LYS A 239 -20.85 -0.96 -4.16
N THR A 240 -19.83 -1.49 -4.78
CA THR A 240 -19.35 -2.87 -4.56
C THR A 240 -18.20 -2.93 -3.56
N ASP A 241 -17.47 -1.85 -3.39
CA ASP A 241 -16.41 -1.73 -2.39
C ASP A 241 -16.99 -1.33 -1.03
N PHE A 242 -17.30 -2.29 -0.20
CA PHE A 242 -17.93 -2.08 1.11
C PHE A 242 -17.00 -1.39 2.11
N LEU A 243 -15.68 -1.57 2.00
CA LEU A 243 -14.72 -0.99 2.93
C LEU A 243 -14.43 0.48 2.58
N LEU A 244 -14.22 0.81 1.31
CA LEU A 244 -13.85 2.17 0.90
C LEU A 244 -15.05 3.08 0.62
N ASN A 245 -16.21 2.53 0.29
CA ASN A 245 -17.40 3.32 -0.02
C ASN A 245 -17.78 4.35 1.05
N PRO A 246 -17.76 4.06 2.37
CA PRO A 246 -18.06 5.05 3.40
C PRO A 246 -17.17 6.29 3.34
N PHE A 247 -15.91 6.13 2.92
CA PHE A 247 -14.89 7.19 2.90
C PHE A 247 -14.77 7.89 1.55
N MET A 248 -14.74 7.12 0.46
CA MET A 248 -14.40 7.60 -0.88
C MET A 248 -15.56 7.49 -1.88
N GLY A 249 -16.62 6.77 -1.57
CA GLY A 249 -17.69 6.44 -2.51
C GLY A 249 -18.43 7.66 -3.11
N LYS A 250 -18.24 8.85 -2.57
CA LYS A 250 -18.79 10.10 -3.12
C LYS A 250 -17.78 10.93 -3.91
N PHE A 251 -16.50 10.53 -3.95
CA PHE A 251 -15.45 11.32 -4.61
C PHE A 251 -15.72 11.53 -6.11
N HIS A 252 -16.23 10.52 -6.81
CA HIS A 252 -16.60 10.61 -8.21
C HIS A 252 -17.64 11.71 -8.53
N ARG A 253 -18.35 12.23 -7.51
CA ARG A 253 -19.36 13.30 -7.67
C ARG A 253 -18.75 14.70 -7.67
N PHE A 254 -17.51 14.82 -7.24
CA PHE A 254 -16.82 16.11 -7.22
C PHE A 254 -15.99 16.29 -8.50
N PRO A 255 -15.93 17.50 -9.06
CA PRO A 255 -14.97 17.80 -10.11
C PRO A 255 -13.56 17.46 -9.68
N ARG A 256 -12.82 16.74 -10.52
CA ARG A 256 -11.47 16.21 -10.20
C ARG A 256 -10.53 17.30 -9.66
N PHE A 257 -10.58 18.52 -10.18
CA PHE A 257 -9.72 19.61 -9.71
C PHE A 257 -9.92 19.94 -8.22
N ILE A 258 -11.14 19.77 -7.68
CA ILE A 258 -11.43 19.97 -6.26
C ILE A 258 -10.73 18.92 -5.43
N LEU A 259 -10.78 17.65 -5.85
CA LEU A 259 -10.07 16.56 -5.18
C LEU A 259 -8.56 16.78 -5.21
N LEU A 260 -8.01 17.22 -6.33
CA LEU A 260 -6.58 17.52 -6.48
C LEU A 260 -6.12 18.63 -5.53
N ILE A 261 -6.90 19.72 -5.42
CA ILE A 261 -6.63 20.81 -4.48
C ILE A 261 -6.70 20.27 -3.04
N TRP A 262 -7.74 19.50 -2.74
CA TRP A 262 -7.91 18.89 -1.40
C TRP A 262 -6.74 17.98 -1.02
N VAL A 263 -6.32 17.08 -1.90
CA VAL A 263 -5.15 16.22 -1.68
C VAL A 263 -3.87 17.03 -1.50
N SER A 264 -3.68 18.09 -2.33
CA SER A 264 -2.51 18.96 -2.21
C SER A 264 -2.43 19.66 -0.85
N ILE A 265 -3.57 20.06 -0.30
CA ILE A 265 -3.66 20.71 1.02
C ILE A 265 -3.44 19.66 2.12
N LEU A 266 -4.11 18.50 2.02
CA LEU A 266 -4.06 17.44 3.02
C LEU A 266 -2.65 16.87 3.16
N PHE A 267 -2.02 16.51 2.05
CA PHE A 267 -0.70 15.88 2.05
C PHE A 267 0.45 16.88 2.01
N ARG A 268 0.18 18.14 1.62
CA ARG A 268 1.19 19.19 1.36
C ARG A 268 2.25 18.74 0.34
N ILE A 269 1.86 17.91 -0.60
CA ILE A 269 2.65 17.37 -1.70
C ILE A 269 1.78 17.46 -2.95
N ASN A 270 2.39 17.68 -4.12
CA ASN A 270 1.66 17.66 -5.38
C ASN A 270 1.06 16.26 -5.61
N PRO A 271 -0.25 16.10 -5.91
CA PRO A 271 -0.88 14.80 -6.11
C PRO A 271 -0.19 13.89 -7.14
N ARG A 272 0.49 14.46 -8.13
CA ARG A 272 1.26 13.71 -9.14
C ARG A 272 2.70 13.40 -8.74
N ASP A 273 3.13 13.80 -7.54
CA ASP A 273 4.48 13.48 -7.07
C ASP A 273 4.64 11.97 -6.93
N PRO A 274 5.66 11.35 -7.53
CA PRO A 274 5.90 9.90 -7.44
C PRO A 274 5.98 9.36 -6.01
N GLN A 275 6.25 10.20 -5.02
CA GLN A 275 6.29 9.80 -3.62
C GLN A 275 4.90 9.46 -3.04
N ILE A 276 3.81 9.99 -3.65
CA ILE A 276 2.44 9.71 -3.23
C ILE A 276 1.59 9.14 -4.35
N SER A 277 2.08 9.19 -5.59
CA SER A 277 1.46 8.59 -6.76
C SER A 277 2.54 7.89 -7.61
N PRO A 278 2.98 6.70 -7.17
CA PRO A 278 4.09 5.99 -7.82
C PRO A 278 3.86 5.68 -9.30
N VAL A 279 2.64 5.68 -9.79
CA VAL A 279 2.35 5.55 -11.22
C VAL A 279 2.97 6.65 -12.09
N PHE A 280 3.28 7.82 -11.53
CA PHE A 280 3.96 8.91 -12.25
C PHE A 280 5.50 8.82 -12.23
N ALA A 281 6.05 7.78 -11.59
CA ALA A 281 7.49 7.51 -11.63
C ALA A 281 7.94 6.95 -12.98
N ASN A 282 9.26 6.91 -13.16
CA ASN A 282 9.88 6.02 -14.14
C ASN A 282 9.91 4.60 -13.56
N LEU A 283 9.10 3.71 -14.14
CA LEU A 283 8.89 2.35 -13.67
C LEU A 283 9.79 1.30 -14.33
N SER A 284 10.79 1.70 -15.16
CA SER A 284 11.76 0.77 -15.73
C SER A 284 12.72 0.22 -14.68
N GLY A 285 13.16 -1.03 -14.81
CA GLY A 285 14.20 -1.62 -13.95
C GLY A 285 13.84 -1.66 -12.47
N LEU A 286 12.57 -1.83 -12.15
CA LEU A 286 12.09 -2.12 -10.80
C LEU A 286 12.33 -3.61 -10.47
N PRO A 287 12.39 -4.00 -9.19
CA PRO A 287 12.43 -5.39 -8.79
C PRO A 287 11.16 -6.13 -9.23
N PRO A 288 11.10 -7.45 -9.15
CA PRO A 288 9.86 -8.20 -9.35
C PRO A 288 8.77 -7.72 -8.39
N ILE A 289 7.56 -7.49 -8.90
CA ILE A 289 6.42 -6.98 -8.12
C ILE A 289 5.20 -7.89 -8.33
N LEU A 290 4.57 -8.33 -7.25
CA LEU A 290 3.25 -8.93 -7.25
C LEU A 290 2.24 -7.91 -6.73
N ILE A 291 1.16 -7.70 -7.49
CA ILE A 291 0.02 -6.88 -7.07
C ILE A 291 -1.22 -7.76 -6.98
N HIS A 292 -1.87 -7.78 -5.83
CA HIS A 292 -3.21 -8.33 -5.67
C HIS A 292 -4.23 -7.19 -5.70
N ALA A 293 -5.32 -7.37 -6.44
CA ALA A 293 -6.43 -6.42 -6.51
C ALA A 293 -7.76 -7.15 -6.63
N SER A 294 -8.84 -6.56 -6.15
CA SER A 294 -10.19 -7.08 -6.36
C SER A 294 -10.86 -6.38 -7.55
N ASP A 295 -11.58 -7.13 -8.39
CA ASP A 295 -12.35 -6.55 -9.49
C ASP A 295 -13.53 -5.67 -9.01
N THR A 296 -13.92 -5.81 -7.74
CA THR A 296 -15.00 -5.04 -7.11
C THR A 296 -14.54 -3.87 -6.26
N GLU A 297 -13.21 -3.68 -6.10
CA GLU A 297 -12.68 -2.53 -5.34
C GLU A 297 -12.57 -1.25 -6.17
N MET A 298 -12.66 -0.12 -5.50
CA MET A 298 -12.60 1.20 -6.14
C MET A 298 -11.23 1.53 -6.74
N MET A 299 -10.16 0.80 -6.37
CA MET A 299 -8.76 1.05 -6.77
C MET A 299 -8.22 0.06 -7.82
N VAL A 300 -9.05 -0.82 -8.38
CA VAL A 300 -8.58 -1.85 -9.32
C VAL A 300 -7.93 -1.27 -10.58
N ASP A 301 -8.44 -0.17 -11.12
CA ASP A 301 -7.85 0.46 -12.31
C ASP A 301 -6.49 1.11 -12.01
N ASP A 302 -6.26 1.53 -10.77
CA ASP A 302 -4.96 2.00 -10.29
C ASP A 302 -3.90 0.91 -10.45
N SER A 303 -4.22 -0.29 -9.98
CA SER A 303 -3.36 -1.47 -10.08
C SER A 303 -3.11 -1.86 -11.53
N ARG A 304 -4.14 -1.84 -12.38
CA ARG A 304 -4.04 -2.13 -13.83
C ARG A 304 -3.10 -1.15 -14.53
N ARG A 305 -3.30 0.16 -14.32
CA ARG A 305 -2.49 1.22 -14.93
C ARG A 305 -1.02 1.14 -14.53
N TYR A 306 -0.76 0.92 -13.24
CA TYR A 306 0.61 0.76 -12.76
C TYR A 306 1.28 -0.45 -13.40
N THR A 307 0.62 -1.59 -13.40
CA THR A 307 1.13 -2.84 -14.00
C THR A 307 1.41 -2.64 -15.49
N ASN A 308 0.43 -2.14 -16.24
CA ASN A 308 0.57 -1.94 -17.68
C ASN A 308 1.70 -0.97 -18.02
N LYS A 309 1.83 0.14 -17.26
CA LYS A 309 2.92 1.09 -17.44
C LYS A 309 4.28 0.48 -17.11
N ALA A 310 4.39 -0.25 -16.01
CA ALA A 310 5.64 -0.87 -15.59
C ALA A 310 6.10 -1.96 -16.56
N CYS A 311 5.20 -2.83 -17.01
CA CYS A 311 5.49 -3.85 -18.04
C CYS A 311 5.90 -3.22 -19.37
N ALA A 312 5.21 -2.15 -19.81
CA ALA A 312 5.58 -1.40 -21.01
C ALA A 312 6.98 -0.76 -20.90
N GLN A 313 7.47 -0.51 -19.69
CA GLN A 313 8.81 -0.01 -19.40
C GLN A 313 9.83 -1.11 -19.07
N GLY A 314 9.44 -2.39 -19.22
CA GLY A 314 10.34 -3.55 -19.10
C GLY A 314 10.55 -4.07 -17.68
N SER A 315 9.71 -3.70 -16.73
CA SER A 315 9.73 -4.26 -15.35
C SER A 315 8.85 -5.51 -15.24
N ASP A 316 9.28 -6.50 -14.41
CA ASP A 316 8.51 -7.72 -14.10
C ASP A 316 7.47 -7.39 -13.02
N VAL A 317 6.27 -6.99 -13.46
CA VAL A 317 5.13 -6.71 -12.59
C VAL A 317 3.97 -7.64 -12.94
N ARG A 318 3.48 -8.36 -11.94
CA ARG A 318 2.37 -9.30 -12.08
C ARG A 318 1.18 -8.78 -11.30
N LEU A 319 0.05 -8.63 -11.99
CA LEU A 319 -1.23 -8.31 -11.37
C LEU A 319 -2.10 -9.56 -11.32
N GLN A 320 -2.55 -9.92 -10.14
CA GLN A 320 -3.60 -10.91 -9.94
C GLN A 320 -4.88 -10.18 -9.52
N THR A 321 -5.89 -10.21 -10.39
CA THR A 321 -7.22 -9.66 -10.10
C THR A 321 -8.14 -10.76 -9.60
N TRP A 322 -8.59 -10.62 -8.35
CA TRP A 322 -9.45 -11.57 -7.65
C TRP A 322 -10.91 -11.14 -7.75
N SER A 323 -11.80 -12.06 -8.10
CA SER A 323 -13.21 -11.73 -8.32
C SER A 323 -13.99 -11.63 -7.03
N ASN A 324 -14.75 -10.54 -6.89
CA ASN A 324 -15.70 -10.29 -5.79
C ASN A 324 -15.07 -10.25 -4.39
N MET A 325 -13.77 -9.96 -4.26
CA MET A 325 -13.13 -9.86 -2.96
C MET A 325 -13.39 -8.50 -2.30
N LEU A 326 -13.32 -8.50 -0.97
CA LEU A 326 -13.27 -7.25 -0.20
C LEU A 326 -11.93 -6.55 -0.42
N HIS A 327 -11.88 -5.24 -0.31
CA HIS A 327 -10.63 -4.50 -0.26
C HIS A 327 -9.74 -5.05 0.88
N VAL A 328 -8.51 -5.46 0.57
CA VAL A 328 -7.58 -6.11 1.52
C VAL A 328 -8.18 -7.35 2.20
N TRP A 329 -8.78 -8.27 1.43
CA TRP A 329 -9.37 -9.51 1.96
C TRP A 329 -8.38 -10.39 2.75
N HIS A 330 -7.10 -10.16 2.61
CA HIS A 330 -6.01 -10.82 3.36
C HIS A 330 -6.10 -10.61 4.88
N LEU A 331 -6.86 -9.61 5.34
CA LEU A 331 -7.10 -9.35 6.77
C LEU A 331 -8.14 -10.28 7.39
N PHE A 332 -8.86 -11.05 6.58
CA PHE A 332 -10.00 -11.84 7.02
C PHE A 332 -9.70 -13.33 6.91
N ASP A 333 -10.35 -14.11 7.77
CA ASP A 333 -10.31 -15.57 7.73
C ASP A 333 -11.20 -16.09 6.59
N LEU A 334 -10.61 -16.25 5.42
CA LEU A 334 -11.27 -16.65 4.17
C LEU A 334 -10.38 -17.64 3.42
N ASP A 335 -10.99 -18.65 2.79
CA ASP A 335 -10.28 -19.61 1.94
C ASP A 335 -9.50 -18.89 0.82
N GLU A 336 -10.07 -17.81 0.26
CA GLU A 336 -9.44 -16.99 -0.77
C GLU A 336 -8.25 -16.19 -0.24
N ALA A 337 -8.22 -15.87 1.05
CA ALA A 337 -7.04 -15.29 1.67
C ALA A 337 -5.92 -16.32 1.76
N ASP A 338 -6.23 -17.58 2.12
CA ASP A 338 -5.26 -18.67 2.12
C ASP A 338 -4.66 -18.92 0.74
N GLU A 339 -5.50 -18.94 -0.29
CA GLU A 339 -5.06 -19.05 -1.68
C GLU A 339 -4.16 -17.87 -2.08
N ALA A 340 -4.54 -16.62 -1.70
CA ALA A 340 -3.75 -15.43 -1.99
C ALA A 340 -2.37 -15.45 -1.32
N TYR A 341 -2.26 -15.92 -0.09
CA TYR A 341 -0.98 -16.12 0.58
C TYR A 341 -0.13 -17.21 -0.07
N ALA A 342 -0.73 -18.28 -0.57
CA ALA A 342 -0.03 -19.32 -1.32
C ALA A 342 0.58 -18.74 -2.62
N GLU A 343 -0.15 -17.88 -3.33
CA GLU A 343 0.34 -17.18 -4.51
C GLU A 343 1.51 -16.22 -4.18
N ILE A 344 1.44 -15.51 -3.04
CA ILE A 344 2.55 -14.68 -2.56
C ILE A 344 3.80 -15.54 -2.29
N ARG A 345 3.63 -16.68 -1.61
CA ARG A 345 4.72 -17.61 -1.35
C ARG A 345 5.36 -18.12 -2.63
N GLU A 346 4.55 -18.56 -3.59
CA GLU A 346 5.05 -19.05 -4.87
C GLU A 346 5.81 -17.98 -5.65
N PHE A 347 5.29 -16.76 -5.66
CA PHE A 347 5.94 -15.62 -6.31
C PHE A 347 7.31 -15.32 -5.70
N VAL A 348 7.40 -15.25 -4.36
CA VAL A 348 8.66 -14.98 -3.66
C VAL A 348 9.67 -16.11 -3.89
N GLN A 349 9.23 -17.36 -3.82
CA GLN A 349 10.11 -18.52 -4.11
C GLN A 349 10.68 -18.46 -5.53
N GLN A 350 9.87 -18.11 -6.52
CA GLN A 350 10.35 -17.93 -7.90
C GLN A 350 11.39 -16.81 -8.03
N CYS A 351 11.28 -15.75 -7.21
CA CYS A 351 12.26 -14.67 -7.19
C CYS A 351 13.58 -15.15 -6.55
N ASP A 352 13.51 -15.87 -5.42
CA ASP A 352 14.68 -16.43 -4.73
C ASP A 352 15.43 -17.42 -5.66
N ASP A 353 14.72 -18.36 -6.30
CA ASP A 353 15.31 -19.34 -7.21
C ASP A 353 16.06 -18.66 -8.38
N LYS A 354 15.52 -17.58 -8.94
CA LYS A 354 16.18 -16.81 -10.01
C LYS A 354 17.47 -16.13 -9.52
N LEU A 355 17.47 -15.61 -8.30
CA LEU A 355 18.66 -14.98 -7.71
C LEU A 355 19.76 -15.99 -7.42
N GLU A 356 19.42 -17.15 -6.89
CA GLU A 356 20.37 -18.25 -6.64
C GLU A 356 20.99 -18.77 -7.95
N GLN A 357 20.17 -18.93 -9.00
CA GLN A 357 20.67 -19.33 -10.33
C GLN A 357 21.58 -18.27 -10.96
N ALA A 358 21.34 -16.98 -10.71
CA ALA A 358 22.18 -15.91 -11.21
C ALA A 358 23.51 -15.76 -10.46
N ALA A 359 23.59 -16.28 -9.22
CA ALA A 359 24.79 -16.27 -8.38
C ALA A 359 25.70 -17.50 -8.56
N SER A 360 25.16 -18.60 -9.14
CA SER A 360 25.88 -19.86 -9.48
C SER A 360 26.58 -19.77 -10.84
#